data_885c6cbe752c70fa968ee93997926959
#
_entry.id   885c6cbe752c70fa968ee93997926959
#
_cell.length_a   1.000
_cell.length_b   1.000
_cell.length_c   1.000
_cell.angle_alpha   90.00
_cell.angle_beta   90.00
_cell.angle_gamma   90.00
#
_symmetry.space_group_name_H-M   'P 1'
#
loop_
_entity.id
_entity.type
_entity.pdbx_description
1 polymer ?
#
loop_
_entity_poly.entity_id
_entity_poly.type
_entity_poly.pdbx_seq_one_letter_code
_entity_poly.pdbx_strand_id
1 'polypeptide(L)'
;YNVVAAGETDRFIEIVKGMLDRKMPVSGVGVQCHYQARLASPAMVKFRLDKLAALGLPIKVTEFDIGTVDRGLGITEEKQAEEFTKFITTAFSHPAVKGIMLWGFQDGRHWIADGGIVAADGREKPAAIAVYKLWHETWTTKETAIADNAGFAHFRGFKGKYRVTINGKASEITTK
;
A
#
# COMPACT_ATOMS: atom_id res chain seq x y z
N TYR A 1 4.66 -6.39 16.56
CA TYR A 1 5.51 -6.52 15.36
C TYR A 1 4.80 -7.37 14.31
N ASN A 2 4.97 -7.06 13.03
CA ASN A 2 4.67 -7.91 11.88
C ASN A 2 3.27 -8.55 11.87
N VAL A 3 2.27 -7.81 12.31
CA VAL A 3 0.88 -8.25 12.44
C VAL A 3 0.35 -8.84 11.13
N VAL A 4 0.66 -8.22 10.01
CA VAL A 4 0.23 -8.67 8.68
C VAL A 4 1.27 -9.58 8.02
N ALA A 5 2.57 -9.30 8.18
CA ALA A 5 3.63 -10.08 7.55
C ALA A 5 3.84 -11.46 8.19
N ALA A 6 3.93 -11.54 9.53
CA ALA A 6 4.30 -12.77 10.24
C ALA A 6 3.13 -13.54 10.88
N GLY A 7 1.93 -12.96 10.96
CA GLY A 7 0.73 -13.69 11.42
C GLY A 7 0.33 -13.47 12.88
N GLU A 8 0.87 -12.46 13.55
CA GLU A 8 0.47 -12.07 14.91
C GLU A 8 -0.91 -11.34 14.96
N THR A 9 -1.70 -11.51 13.91
CA THR A 9 -2.95 -10.76 13.69
C THR A 9 -3.96 -10.99 14.80
N ASP A 10 -4.15 -12.24 15.23
CA ASP A 10 -5.20 -12.57 16.21
C ASP A 10 -4.88 -12.01 17.59
N ARG A 11 -3.64 -12.18 18.04
CA ARG A 11 -3.18 -11.59 19.31
C ARG A 11 -3.27 -10.07 19.32
N PHE A 12 -2.92 -9.43 18.20
CA PHE A 12 -3.06 -7.98 18.08
C PHE A 12 -4.52 -7.53 18.18
N ILE A 13 -5.43 -8.25 17.50
CA ILE A 13 -6.87 -7.98 17.56
C ILE A 13 -7.41 -8.10 18.99
N GLU A 14 -7.01 -9.14 19.73
CA GLU A 14 -7.41 -9.31 21.13
C GLU A 14 -6.98 -8.13 22.00
N ILE A 15 -5.74 -7.64 21.83
CA ILE A 15 -5.24 -6.48 22.56
C ILE A 15 -6.08 -5.23 22.23
N VAL A 16 -6.33 -4.96 20.94
CA VAL A 16 -7.10 -3.78 20.52
C VAL A 16 -8.56 -3.88 20.98
N LYS A 17 -9.19 -5.04 20.89
CA LYS A 17 -10.54 -5.28 21.46
C LYS A 17 -10.58 -4.95 22.95
N GLY A 18 -9.62 -5.47 23.72
CA GLY A 18 -9.53 -5.17 25.14
C GLY A 18 -9.33 -3.67 25.45
N MET A 19 -8.71 -2.90 24.55
CA MET A 19 -8.66 -1.44 24.68
C MET A 19 -10.01 -0.79 24.40
N LEU A 20 -10.69 -1.21 23.33
CA LEU A 20 -12.01 -0.69 22.95
C LEU A 20 -13.07 -1.00 24.00
N ASP A 21 -13.06 -2.20 24.58
CA ASP A 21 -13.98 -2.62 25.66
C ASP A 21 -13.83 -1.72 26.91
N ARG A 22 -12.59 -1.30 27.18
CA ARG A 22 -12.30 -0.32 28.23
C ARG A 22 -12.55 1.13 27.83
N LYS A 23 -13.14 1.36 26.65
CA LYS A 23 -13.43 2.71 26.11
C LYS A 23 -12.19 3.60 25.97
N MET A 24 -11.03 2.99 25.70
CA MET A 24 -9.83 3.77 25.41
C MET A 24 -9.98 4.49 24.06
N PRO A 25 -9.44 5.70 23.91
CA PRO A 25 -9.61 6.51 22.68
C PRO A 25 -8.72 6.00 21.54
N VAL A 26 -9.03 4.81 21.01
CA VAL A 26 -8.35 4.21 19.85
C VAL A 26 -9.10 4.60 18.59
N SER A 27 -8.45 5.35 17.69
CA SER A 27 -9.04 5.87 16.46
C SER A 27 -8.52 5.18 15.19
N GLY A 28 -7.58 4.26 15.31
CA GLY A 28 -7.02 3.52 14.18
C GLY A 28 -5.97 2.52 14.64
N VAL A 29 -5.55 1.64 13.74
CA VAL A 29 -4.50 0.67 14.00
C VAL A 29 -3.33 0.85 13.03
N GLY A 30 -2.11 0.82 13.57
CA GLY A 30 -0.86 0.79 12.79
C GLY A 30 -0.31 -0.63 12.74
N VAL A 31 0.07 -1.07 11.57
CA VAL A 31 0.64 -2.41 11.35
C VAL A 31 1.99 -2.30 10.68
N GLN A 32 3.00 -2.91 11.28
CA GLN A 32 4.30 -3.11 10.66
C GLN A 32 4.23 -4.27 9.66
N CYS A 33 4.97 -4.17 8.60
CA CYS A 33 4.99 -5.17 7.54
C CYS A 33 6.42 -5.41 7.06
N HIS A 34 7.29 -5.92 7.96
CA HIS A 34 8.67 -6.25 7.64
C HIS A 34 8.78 -7.68 7.09
N TYR A 35 9.23 -7.80 5.87
CA TYR A 35 9.43 -9.09 5.22
C TYR A 35 10.92 -9.48 5.21
N GLN A 36 11.32 -10.33 6.16
CA GLN A 36 12.71 -10.75 6.35
C GLN A 36 12.93 -12.25 6.18
N ALA A 37 11.95 -13.06 6.56
CA ALA A 37 12.12 -14.52 6.60
C ALA A 37 11.19 -15.27 5.63
N ARG A 38 10.11 -14.65 5.24
CA ARG A 38 9.13 -15.20 4.28
C ARG A 38 8.21 -14.12 3.77
N LEU A 39 7.72 -14.32 2.55
CA LEU A 39 6.70 -13.48 1.93
C LEU A 39 5.30 -14.04 2.25
N ALA A 40 4.35 -13.16 2.50
CA ALA A 40 2.95 -13.53 2.56
C ALA A 40 2.31 -13.34 1.19
N SER A 41 1.51 -14.31 0.74
CA SER A 41 0.77 -14.15 -0.51
C SER A 41 -0.25 -13.01 -0.42
N PRO A 42 -0.65 -12.40 -1.56
CA PRO A 42 -1.71 -11.39 -1.58
C PRO A 42 -2.99 -11.84 -0.89
N ALA A 43 -3.39 -13.10 -1.07
CA ALA A 43 -4.56 -13.67 -0.41
C ALA A 43 -4.40 -13.70 1.12
N MET A 44 -3.22 -14.04 1.62
CA MET A 44 -2.94 -14.04 3.06
C MET A 44 -2.90 -12.62 3.62
N VAL A 45 -2.28 -11.68 2.92
CA VAL A 45 -2.28 -10.24 3.29
C VAL A 45 -3.71 -9.74 3.38
N LYS A 46 -4.51 -9.96 2.33
CA LYS A 46 -5.94 -9.57 2.32
C LYS A 46 -6.71 -10.18 3.48
N PHE A 47 -6.58 -11.48 3.71
CA PHE A 47 -7.24 -12.18 4.81
C PHE A 47 -6.93 -11.55 6.17
N ARG A 48 -5.67 -11.20 6.43
CA ARG A 48 -5.26 -10.56 7.68
C ARG A 48 -5.79 -9.12 7.79
N LEU A 49 -5.80 -8.39 6.69
CA LEU A 49 -6.40 -7.04 6.63
C LEU A 49 -7.92 -7.09 6.86
N ASP A 50 -8.63 -8.08 6.29
CA ASP A 50 -10.07 -8.29 6.53
C ASP A 50 -10.34 -8.52 8.03
N LYS A 51 -9.52 -9.36 8.70
CA LYS A 51 -9.64 -9.60 10.15
C LYS A 51 -9.45 -8.32 10.97
N LEU A 52 -8.45 -7.51 10.63
CA LEU A 52 -8.20 -6.22 11.30
C LEU A 52 -9.34 -5.22 11.03
N ALA A 53 -9.86 -5.19 9.82
CA ALA A 53 -10.96 -4.32 9.43
C ALA A 53 -12.26 -4.61 10.20
N ALA A 54 -12.45 -5.84 10.67
CA ALA A 54 -13.59 -6.21 11.52
C ALA A 54 -13.60 -5.49 12.88
N LEU A 55 -12.51 -4.84 13.27
CA LEU A 55 -12.47 -3.92 14.43
C LEU A 55 -13.25 -2.60 14.18
N GLY A 56 -13.64 -2.30 12.94
CA GLY A 56 -14.28 -1.03 12.57
C GLY A 56 -13.32 0.17 12.54
N LEU A 57 -12.01 -0.05 12.62
CA LEU A 57 -10.98 0.98 12.67
C LEU A 57 -10.23 1.09 11.33
N PRO A 58 -9.80 2.32 10.94
CA PRO A 58 -8.89 2.49 9.82
C PRO A 58 -7.54 1.84 10.10
N ILE A 59 -6.94 1.28 9.06
CA ILE A 59 -5.63 0.61 9.11
C ILE A 59 -4.59 1.50 8.42
N LYS A 60 -3.40 1.61 9.01
CA LYS A 60 -2.24 2.21 8.37
C LYS A 60 -1.09 1.21 8.39
N VAL A 61 -0.51 0.92 7.23
CA VAL A 61 0.78 0.24 7.14
C VAL A 61 1.84 1.27 7.49
N THR A 62 2.59 1.03 8.57
CA THR A 62 3.48 2.04 9.16
C THR A 62 4.93 1.85 8.81
N GLU A 63 5.35 0.62 8.46
CA GLU A 63 6.77 0.25 8.37
C GLU A 63 6.97 -0.89 7.36
N PHE A 64 6.61 -0.64 6.11
CA PHE A 64 6.78 -1.67 5.08
C PHE A 64 8.20 -1.69 4.52
N ASP A 65 8.79 -2.86 4.50
CA ASP A 65 10.05 -3.15 3.82
C ASP A 65 10.15 -4.63 3.39
N ILE A 66 11.05 -4.91 2.46
CA ILE A 66 11.41 -6.27 2.04
C ILE A 66 12.92 -6.33 1.88
N GLY A 67 13.60 -7.05 2.77
CA GLY A 67 15.03 -7.33 2.62
C GLY A 67 15.30 -8.32 1.49
N THR A 68 16.42 -8.15 0.80
CA THR A 68 16.85 -9.07 -0.27
C THR A 68 17.81 -10.14 0.23
N VAL A 69 18.99 -9.77 0.70
CA VAL A 69 20.07 -10.68 1.08
C VAL A 69 20.33 -10.70 2.57
N ASP A 70 20.70 -9.56 3.16
CA ASP A 70 21.05 -9.47 4.59
C ASP A 70 19.80 -9.49 5.46
N ARG A 71 19.66 -10.53 6.28
CA ARG A 71 18.42 -10.85 7.02
C ARG A 71 17.18 -10.91 6.13
N GLY A 72 17.39 -11.01 4.83
CA GLY A 72 16.36 -11.01 3.82
C GLY A 72 15.98 -12.42 3.41
N LEU A 73 15.28 -12.47 2.31
CA LEU A 73 14.67 -13.68 1.78
C LEU A 73 15.58 -14.45 0.79
N GLY A 74 16.80 -13.94 0.54
CA GLY A 74 17.69 -14.48 -0.51
C GLY A 74 17.11 -14.30 -1.91
N ILE A 75 16.43 -13.18 -2.15
CA ILE A 75 15.79 -12.85 -3.42
C ILE A 75 16.56 -11.77 -4.17
N THR A 76 16.37 -11.67 -5.48
CA THR A 76 16.94 -10.60 -6.30
C THR A 76 16.18 -9.28 -6.12
N GLU A 77 16.77 -8.17 -6.58
CA GLU A 77 16.09 -6.86 -6.60
C GLU A 77 14.83 -6.86 -7.48
N GLU A 78 14.82 -7.63 -8.57
CA GLU A 78 13.63 -7.80 -9.43
C GLU A 78 12.52 -8.53 -8.69
N LYS A 79 12.87 -9.56 -7.92
CA LYS A 79 11.90 -10.26 -7.08
C LYS A 79 11.41 -9.38 -5.95
N GLN A 80 12.26 -8.56 -5.35
CA GLN A 80 11.85 -7.54 -4.39
C GLN A 80 10.79 -6.61 -5.01
N ALA A 81 11.02 -6.10 -6.23
CA ALA A 81 10.10 -5.22 -6.94
C ALA A 81 8.74 -5.88 -7.22
N GLU A 82 8.75 -7.14 -7.63
CA GLU A 82 7.53 -7.93 -7.82
C GLU A 82 6.71 -8.01 -6.52
N GLU A 83 7.37 -8.33 -5.40
CA GLU A 83 6.70 -8.47 -4.11
C GLU A 83 6.24 -7.13 -3.52
N PHE A 84 7.01 -6.05 -3.73
CA PHE A 84 6.56 -4.68 -3.44
C PHE A 84 5.25 -4.37 -4.18
N THR A 85 5.21 -4.64 -5.48
CA THR A 85 4.02 -4.44 -6.31
C THR A 85 2.82 -5.21 -5.79
N LYS A 86 2.99 -6.49 -5.48
CA LYS A 86 1.93 -7.35 -4.94
C LYS A 86 1.38 -6.84 -3.61
N PHE A 87 2.28 -6.53 -2.68
CA PHE A 87 1.87 -6.06 -1.35
C PHE A 87 1.15 -4.72 -1.42
N ILE A 88 1.77 -3.73 -2.08
CA ILE A 88 1.22 -2.38 -2.18
C ILE A 88 -0.13 -2.40 -2.90
N THR A 89 -0.27 -3.17 -3.99
CA THR A 89 -1.54 -3.30 -4.70
C THR A 89 -2.62 -3.93 -3.82
N THR A 90 -2.28 -4.96 -3.06
CA THR A 90 -3.22 -5.61 -2.14
C THR A 90 -3.66 -4.65 -1.03
N ALA A 91 -2.72 -3.95 -0.41
CA ALA A 91 -3.03 -2.98 0.64
C ALA A 91 -3.82 -1.78 0.12
N PHE A 92 -3.44 -1.21 -1.04
CA PHE A 92 -4.16 -0.11 -1.68
C PHE A 92 -5.60 -0.46 -2.06
N SER A 93 -5.84 -1.69 -2.51
CA SER A 93 -7.18 -2.15 -2.88
C SER A 93 -8.10 -2.38 -1.67
N HIS A 94 -7.56 -2.42 -0.45
CA HIS A 94 -8.33 -2.75 0.75
C HIS A 94 -9.01 -1.50 1.35
N PRO A 95 -10.34 -1.47 1.49
CA PRO A 95 -11.08 -0.24 1.85
C PRO A 95 -10.75 0.31 3.25
N ALA A 96 -10.32 -0.54 4.19
CA ALA A 96 -9.94 -0.10 5.53
C ALA A 96 -8.52 0.48 5.59
N VAL A 97 -7.66 0.21 4.60
CA VAL A 97 -6.29 0.76 4.57
C VAL A 97 -6.34 2.21 4.11
N LYS A 98 -5.77 3.11 4.90
CA LYS A 98 -5.77 4.57 4.66
C LYS A 98 -4.39 5.14 4.37
N GLY A 99 -3.35 4.34 4.45
CA GLY A 99 -1.99 4.77 4.12
C GLY A 99 -0.99 3.64 4.21
N ILE A 100 0.08 3.77 3.43
CA ILE A 100 1.22 2.87 3.39
C ILE A 100 2.47 3.73 3.53
N MET A 101 3.33 3.39 4.48
CA MET A 101 4.63 4.03 4.69
C MET A 101 5.72 2.98 4.61
N LEU A 102 6.82 3.35 4.00
CA LEU A 102 8.05 2.56 4.00
C LEU A 102 8.83 2.80 5.29
N TRP A 103 9.55 1.78 5.77
CA TRP A 103 10.48 1.92 6.89
C TRP A 103 11.89 2.17 6.35
N GLY A 104 12.16 3.41 6.00
CA GLY A 104 13.35 3.79 5.26
C GLY A 104 13.23 3.53 3.75
N PHE A 105 14.16 4.09 2.98
CA PHE A 105 14.10 3.96 1.53
C PHE A 105 15.47 3.70 0.89
N GLN A 106 16.59 3.99 1.61
CA GLN A 106 17.94 3.86 1.08
C GLN A 106 18.71 2.76 1.80
N ASP A 107 19.33 1.87 1.02
CA ASP A 107 20.27 0.87 1.52
C ASP A 107 21.45 1.53 2.24
N GLY A 108 22.00 0.86 3.26
CA GLY A 108 23.07 1.40 4.09
C GLY A 108 22.64 2.45 5.11
N ARG A 109 21.43 3.01 4.98
CA ARG A 109 20.78 3.89 5.96
C ARG A 109 19.45 3.29 6.47
N HIS A 110 19.28 2.02 6.23
CA HIS A 110 18.16 1.21 6.61
C HIS A 110 18.57 0.27 7.76
N TRP A 111 17.60 -0.19 8.58
CA TRP A 111 17.87 -1.12 9.69
C TRP A 111 18.31 -2.53 9.24
N ILE A 112 18.00 -2.88 7.98
CA ILE A 112 18.59 -4.00 7.24
C ILE A 112 19.36 -3.44 6.06
N ALA A 113 20.48 -4.06 5.71
CA ALA A 113 21.45 -3.47 4.77
C ALA A 113 20.87 -3.18 3.38
N ASP A 114 19.91 -3.98 2.93
CA ASP A 114 19.39 -4.06 1.57
C ASP A 114 17.86 -4.01 1.47
N GLY A 115 17.19 -3.47 2.50
CA GLY A 115 15.72 -3.35 2.56
C GLY A 115 15.15 -2.12 1.87
N GLY A 116 15.99 -1.23 1.38
CA GLY A 116 15.59 -0.02 0.68
C GLY A 116 15.11 -0.27 -0.75
N ILE A 117 14.54 0.77 -1.35
CA ILE A 117 14.18 0.83 -2.78
C ILE A 117 15.17 1.67 -3.58
N VAL A 118 16.11 2.33 -2.89
CA VAL A 118 17.25 3.05 -3.45
C VAL A 118 18.52 2.40 -2.90
N ALA A 119 19.47 2.07 -3.76
CA ALA A 119 20.74 1.49 -3.38
C ALA A 119 21.61 2.49 -2.60
N ALA A 120 22.65 2.00 -1.92
CA ALA A 120 23.54 2.83 -1.10
C ALA A 120 24.25 3.94 -1.89
N ASP A 121 24.50 3.71 -3.18
CA ASP A 121 25.11 4.66 -4.13
C ASP A 121 24.10 5.68 -4.71
N GLY A 122 22.83 5.59 -4.35
CA GLY A 122 21.77 6.47 -4.85
C GLY A 122 21.04 5.95 -6.10
N ARG A 123 21.41 4.81 -6.64
CA ARG A 123 20.73 4.18 -7.77
C ARG A 123 19.31 3.75 -7.36
N GLU A 124 18.34 4.07 -8.19
CA GLU A 124 16.98 3.52 -8.05
C GLU A 124 16.98 2.01 -8.32
N LYS A 125 16.50 1.23 -7.36
CA LYS A 125 16.30 -0.20 -7.53
C LYS A 125 15.02 -0.47 -8.33
N PRO A 126 14.85 -1.65 -8.93
CA PRO A 126 13.61 -2.01 -9.64
C PRO A 126 12.34 -1.78 -8.82
N ALA A 127 12.41 -1.90 -7.49
CA ALA A 127 11.29 -1.64 -6.59
C ALA A 127 10.87 -0.15 -6.59
N ALA A 128 11.82 0.80 -6.66
CA ALA A 128 11.49 2.23 -6.75
C ALA A 128 10.74 2.54 -8.04
N ILE A 129 11.24 2.01 -9.17
CA ILE A 129 10.62 2.17 -10.48
C ILE A 129 9.22 1.57 -10.50
N ALA A 130 9.04 0.39 -9.93
CA ALA A 130 7.73 -0.28 -9.84
C ALA A 130 6.73 0.52 -9.00
N VAL A 131 7.14 1.02 -7.85
CA VAL A 131 6.30 1.86 -6.98
C VAL A 131 5.92 3.17 -7.69
N TYR A 132 6.88 3.84 -8.33
CA TYR A 132 6.62 5.04 -9.12
C TYR A 132 5.55 4.80 -10.20
N LYS A 133 5.68 3.71 -10.96
CA LYS A 133 4.70 3.34 -12.00
C LYS A 133 3.30 3.08 -11.44
N LEU A 134 3.19 2.42 -10.28
CA LEU A 134 1.89 2.22 -9.63
C LEU A 134 1.19 3.55 -9.37
N TRP A 135 1.90 4.52 -8.76
CA TRP A 135 1.31 5.80 -8.35
C TRP A 135 1.05 6.75 -9.50
N HIS A 136 2.01 6.87 -10.42
CA HIS A 136 1.99 7.93 -11.43
C HIS A 136 1.44 7.50 -12.78
N GLU A 137 1.36 6.17 -13.03
CA GLU A 137 0.85 5.63 -14.29
C GLU A 137 -0.39 4.76 -14.04
N THR A 138 -0.24 3.64 -13.31
CA THR A 138 -1.28 2.62 -13.19
C THR A 138 -2.52 3.13 -12.44
N TRP A 139 -2.33 3.89 -11.37
CA TRP A 139 -3.42 4.42 -10.53
C TRP A 139 -3.76 5.87 -10.83
N THR A 140 -3.18 6.45 -11.84
CA THR A 140 -3.53 7.78 -12.34
C THR A 140 -4.46 7.62 -13.54
N THR A 141 -5.70 8.09 -13.39
CA THR A 141 -6.69 8.06 -14.47
C THR A 141 -6.44 9.21 -15.44
N LYS A 142 -6.17 8.87 -16.71
CA LYS A 142 -6.11 9.80 -17.84
C LYS A 142 -6.95 9.21 -18.96
N GLU A 143 -8.18 9.71 -19.11
CA GLU A 143 -9.14 9.17 -20.04
C GLU A 143 -9.66 10.27 -20.98
N THR A 144 -9.99 9.88 -22.19
CA THR A 144 -10.73 10.69 -23.14
C THR A 144 -11.99 9.96 -23.50
N ALA A 145 -13.14 10.59 -23.35
CA ALA A 145 -14.42 10.02 -23.70
C ALA A 145 -15.17 10.94 -24.66
N ILE A 146 -15.96 10.35 -25.54
CA ILE A 146 -16.84 11.06 -26.47
C ILE A 146 -18.24 11.02 -25.87
N ALA A 147 -18.93 12.17 -25.84
CA ALA A 147 -20.31 12.22 -25.40
C ALA A 147 -21.23 11.51 -26.40
N ASP A 148 -22.22 10.81 -25.88
CA ASP A 148 -23.30 10.23 -26.69
C ASP A 148 -24.28 11.30 -27.20
N ASN A 149 -25.30 10.88 -27.94
CA ASN A 149 -26.31 11.78 -28.50
C ASN A 149 -27.15 12.51 -27.44
N ALA A 150 -27.15 12.03 -26.21
CA ALA A 150 -27.80 12.66 -25.05
C ALA A 150 -26.86 13.58 -24.26
N GLY A 151 -25.60 13.69 -24.68
CA GLY A 151 -24.59 14.55 -24.07
C GLY A 151 -23.87 13.92 -22.88
N PHE A 152 -23.97 12.61 -22.66
CA PHE A 152 -23.29 11.92 -21.59
C PHE A 152 -21.99 11.27 -22.07
N ALA A 153 -20.94 11.40 -21.26
CA ALA A 153 -19.69 10.65 -21.44
C ALA A 153 -19.40 9.79 -20.21
N HIS A 154 -19.01 8.54 -20.43
CA HIS A 154 -18.75 7.59 -19.35
C HIS A 154 -17.27 7.22 -19.35
N PHE A 155 -16.67 7.17 -18.16
CA PHE A 155 -15.33 6.65 -17.97
C PHE A 155 -15.23 5.88 -16.65
N ARG A 156 -14.21 5.06 -16.52
CA ARG A 156 -13.87 4.35 -15.30
C ARG A 156 -12.56 4.91 -14.73
N GLY A 157 -12.57 5.27 -13.46
CA GLY A 157 -11.39 5.81 -12.80
C GLY A 157 -11.35 5.49 -11.32
N PHE A 158 -10.23 5.78 -10.69
CA PHE A 158 -10.07 5.67 -9.24
C PHE A 158 -10.87 6.77 -8.54
N LYS A 159 -11.20 6.56 -7.27
CA LYS A 159 -11.80 7.61 -6.45
C LYS A 159 -10.81 8.74 -6.22
N GLY A 160 -11.25 9.98 -6.37
CA GLY A 160 -10.35 11.11 -6.21
C GLY A 160 -10.86 12.42 -6.83
N LYS A 161 -9.94 13.37 -6.91
CA LYS A 161 -10.17 14.64 -7.59
C LYS A 161 -9.76 14.55 -9.06
N TYR A 162 -10.60 15.05 -9.93
CA TYR A 162 -10.38 15.04 -11.37
C TYR A 162 -10.48 16.45 -11.92
N ARG A 163 -9.59 16.78 -12.85
CA ARG A 163 -9.77 17.90 -13.76
C ARG A 163 -10.43 17.37 -15.03
N VAL A 164 -11.63 17.81 -15.31
CA VAL A 164 -12.39 17.47 -16.52
C VAL A 164 -12.37 18.65 -17.47
N THR A 165 -11.99 18.43 -18.71
CA THR A 165 -11.96 19.46 -19.76
C THR A 165 -12.98 19.12 -20.82
N ILE A 166 -13.93 20.05 -21.08
CA ILE A 166 -14.96 19.92 -22.11
C ILE A 166 -14.89 21.18 -22.99
N ASN A 167 -14.67 20.98 -24.27
CA ASN A 167 -14.56 22.10 -25.25
C ASN A 167 -13.57 23.19 -24.78
N GLY A 168 -12.43 22.79 -24.23
CA GLY A 168 -11.39 23.71 -23.76
C GLY A 168 -11.65 24.34 -22.39
N LYS A 169 -12.81 24.15 -21.78
CA LYS A 169 -13.12 24.64 -20.43
C LYS A 169 -12.86 23.54 -19.40
N ALA A 170 -12.04 23.85 -18.39
CA ALA A 170 -11.70 22.93 -17.31
C ALA A 170 -12.57 23.16 -16.07
N SER A 171 -12.95 22.09 -15.40
CA SER A 171 -13.62 22.09 -14.10
C SER A 171 -13.04 20.98 -13.20
N GLU A 172 -13.20 21.13 -11.89
CA GLU A 172 -12.80 20.11 -10.92
C GLU A 172 -14.03 19.37 -10.40
N ILE A 173 -13.92 18.04 -10.34
CA ILE A 173 -14.93 17.16 -9.73
C ILE A 173 -14.27 16.24 -8.72
N THR A 174 -15.03 15.77 -7.75
CA THR A 174 -14.57 14.76 -6.78
C THR A 174 -15.48 13.54 -6.86
N THR A 175 -14.88 12.38 -7.11
CA THR A 175 -15.58 11.10 -7.04
C THR A 175 -15.46 10.51 -5.65
N LYS A 176 -16.55 9.95 -5.13
CA LYS A 176 -16.64 9.33 -3.79
C LYS A 176 -16.58 7.81 -3.88
#